data_d4c30e8dab2b3b9204155deb0f87126b
#
_entry.id   d4c30e8dab2b3b9204155deb0f87126b
#
_cell.length_a   1.000
_cell.length_b   1.000
_cell.length_c   1.000
_cell.angle_alpha   90.00
_cell.angle_beta   90.00
_cell.angle_gamma   90.00
#
_symmetry.space_group_name_H-M   'P 1'
#
loop_
_entity.id
_entity.type
_entity.pdbx_description
1 polymer ?
#
loop_
_entity_poly.entity_id
_entity_poly.type
_entity_poly.pdbx_seq_one_letter_code
_entity_poly.pdbx_strand_id
1 'polypeptide(L)'
;MIKLGEYNILKVVKIVDFGVYLDGGEYWGEILLPKETAPAECKEGDELKVFIYFDSEDRVIATITTPKAIVGDFALMKVVGTSRVGAFLDWGLRKDLLVPFREQREEMVVGREYLVYVYVDKTTDRIVASTRLSRFLNKTPVEYEL
;
A
#
# COMPACT_ATOMS: atom_id res chain seq x y z
N MET A 1 -16.31 -1.20 -4.71
CA MET A 1 -15.49 -2.22 -4.02
C MET A 1 -14.11 -1.67 -3.68
N ILE A 2 -13.63 -1.98 -2.49
CA ILE A 2 -12.33 -1.52 -2.01
C ILE A 2 -11.20 -2.07 -2.87
N LYS A 3 -10.25 -1.21 -3.21
CA LYS A 3 -9.05 -1.60 -3.94
C LYS A 3 -7.85 -1.46 -3.02
N LEU A 4 -7.28 -2.60 -2.63
CA LEU A 4 -6.09 -2.61 -1.77
C LEU A 4 -4.91 -1.98 -2.48
N GLY A 5 -4.14 -1.19 -1.74
CA GLY A 5 -2.94 -0.58 -2.30
C GLY A 5 -3.23 0.57 -3.24
N GLU A 6 -4.43 1.10 -3.21
CA GLU A 6 -4.87 2.20 -4.06
C GLU A 6 -5.68 3.19 -3.25
N TYR A 7 -5.95 4.34 -3.85
CA TYR A 7 -6.82 5.33 -3.23
C TYR A 7 -8.28 4.94 -3.43
N ASN A 8 -9.05 5.14 -2.37
CA ASN A 8 -10.48 4.87 -2.37
C ASN A 8 -11.18 6.07 -1.74
N ILE A 9 -12.39 6.37 -2.18
CA ILE A 9 -13.20 7.41 -1.56
C ILE A 9 -14.25 6.72 -0.72
N LEU A 10 -14.16 6.89 0.61
CA LEU A 10 -15.00 6.18 1.54
C LEU A 10 -15.70 7.14 2.48
N LYS A 11 -16.88 6.76 2.94
CA LYS A 11 -17.70 7.59 3.82
C LYS A 11 -17.41 7.30 5.27
N VAL A 12 -17.32 8.35 6.08
CA VAL A 12 -17.16 8.22 7.53
C VAL A 12 -18.49 7.75 8.12
N VAL A 13 -18.45 6.63 8.84
CA VAL A 13 -19.66 6.08 9.45
C VAL A 13 -19.67 6.20 10.97
N LYS A 14 -18.51 6.42 11.59
CA LYS A 14 -18.45 6.50 13.05
C LYS A 14 -17.17 7.20 13.47
N ILE A 15 -17.27 8.04 14.49
CA ILE A 15 -16.12 8.74 15.04
C ILE A 15 -15.87 8.18 16.44
N VAL A 16 -14.62 7.81 16.72
CA VAL A 16 -14.21 7.23 18.00
C VAL A 16 -12.98 7.97 18.52
N ASP A 17 -12.57 7.67 19.74
CA ASP A 17 -11.43 8.35 20.35
C ASP A 17 -10.14 8.17 19.59
N PHE A 18 -9.95 7.01 18.97
CA PHE A 18 -8.69 6.66 18.33
C PHE A 18 -8.72 6.82 16.80
N GLY A 19 -9.78 7.43 16.28
CA GLY A 19 -9.86 7.67 14.83
C GLY A 19 -11.29 7.70 14.33
N VAL A 20 -11.46 7.40 13.05
CA VAL A 20 -12.79 7.29 12.48
C VAL A 20 -12.89 5.97 11.73
N TYR A 21 -14.11 5.44 11.64
CA TYR A 21 -14.36 4.26 10.84
C TYR A 21 -15.00 4.65 9.53
N LEU A 22 -14.54 4.02 8.46
CA LEU A 22 -15.01 4.28 7.10
C LEU A 22 -15.76 3.07 6.61
N ASP A 23 -16.72 3.31 5.71
CA ASP A 23 -17.54 2.23 5.15
C ASP A 23 -16.77 1.51 4.06
N GLY A 24 -16.31 0.30 4.35
CA GLY A 24 -15.59 -0.54 3.41
C GLY A 24 -16.49 -1.49 2.62
N GLY A 25 -17.80 -1.40 2.80
CA GLY A 25 -18.73 -2.28 2.11
C GLY A 25 -18.98 -3.57 2.86
N GLU A 26 -19.79 -4.42 2.28
CA GLU A 26 -20.19 -5.66 2.95
C GLU A 26 -19.03 -6.59 3.24
N TYR A 27 -18.11 -6.69 2.31
CA TYR A 27 -17.00 -7.63 2.47
C TYR A 27 -15.98 -7.15 3.51
N TRP A 28 -15.61 -5.87 3.45
CA TRP A 28 -14.56 -5.34 4.32
C TRP A 28 -15.07 -4.77 5.64
N GLY A 29 -16.34 -4.43 5.70
CA GLY A 29 -16.91 -3.82 6.89
C GLY A 29 -16.37 -2.44 7.16
N GLU A 30 -16.22 -2.11 8.43
CA GLU A 30 -15.71 -0.78 8.81
C GLU A 30 -14.20 -0.82 8.84
N ILE A 31 -13.58 0.19 8.22
CA ILE A 31 -12.13 0.28 8.11
C ILE A 31 -11.67 1.49 8.93
N LEU A 32 -10.69 1.28 9.81
CA LEU A 32 -10.20 2.35 10.68
C LEU A 32 -9.26 3.28 9.93
N LEU A 33 -9.49 4.58 10.10
CA LEU A 33 -8.54 5.63 9.75
C LEU A 33 -8.04 6.18 11.08
N PRO A 34 -6.80 5.88 11.47
CA PRO A 34 -6.30 6.27 12.79
C PRO A 34 -6.27 7.77 12.97
N LYS A 35 -6.42 8.20 14.21
CA LYS A 35 -6.48 9.61 14.56
C LYS A 35 -5.29 10.41 14.06
N GLU A 36 -4.11 9.80 14.08
CA GLU A 36 -2.89 10.50 13.66
C GLU A 36 -2.96 11.02 12.24
N THR A 37 -3.71 10.32 11.38
CA THR A 37 -3.81 10.71 9.99
C THR A 37 -5.19 11.20 9.59
N ALA A 38 -6.17 11.14 10.49
CA ALA A 38 -7.52 11.60 10.17
C ALA A 38 -7.59 13.13 10.17
N PRO A 39 -8.41 13.71 9.29
CA PRO A 39 -8.60 15.17 9.30
C PRO A 39 -9.20 15.62 10.62
N ALA A 40 -8.79 16.79 11.09
CA ALA A 40 -9.21 17.29 12.40
C ALA A 40 -10.72 17.54 12.50
N GLU A 41 -11.35 17.93 11.40
CA GLU A 41 -12.76 18.31 11.40
C GLU A 41 -13.65 17.35 10.65
N CYS A 42 -13.35 16.07 10.81
CA CYS A 42 -14.08 15.04 10.11
C CYS A 42 -15.41 14.76 10.80
N LYS A 43 -16.48 14.58 10.03
CA LYS A 43 -17.82 14.31 10.54
C LYS A 43 -18.39 13.06 9.89
N GLU A 44 -19.35 12.44 10.56
CA GLU A 44 -20.08 11.33 9.97
C GLU A 44 -20.74 11.80 8.68
N GLY A 45 -20.66 10.98 7.66
CA GLY A 45 -21.20 11.30 6.36
C GLY A 45 -20.19 11.92 5.40
N ASP A 46 -19.09 12.42 5.90
CA ASP A 46 -18.04 12.97 5.03
C ASP A 46 -17.43 11.88 4.18
N GLU A 47 -17.04 12.24 2.96
CA GLU A 47 -16.31 11.31 2.10
C GLU A 47 -14.85 11.72 2.08
N LEU A 48 -13.99 10.74 2.29
CA LEU A 48 -12.54 10.98 2.36
C LEU A 48 -11.82 10.13 1.33
N LYS A 49 -10.81 10.71 0.69
CA LYS A 49 -9.93 9.97 -0.20
C LYS A 49 -8.81 9.39 0.66
N VAL A 50 -8.75 8.09 0.72
CA VAL A 50 -7.79 7.39 1.59
C VAL A 50 -7.06 6.31 0.82
N PHE A 51 -5.87 5.98 1.27
CA PHE A 51 -5.09 4.85 0.77
C PHE A 51 -5.35 3.67 1.69
N ILE A 52 -5.64 2.50 1.12
CA ILE A 52 -6.00 1.30 1.88
C ILE A 52 -4.87 0.31 1.82
N TYR A 53 -4.41 -0.15 2.98
CA TYR A 53 -3.32 -1.13 3.05
C TYR A 53 -3.49 -1.97 4.31
N PHE A 54 -2.55 -2.86 4.59
CA PHE A 54 -2.58 -3.69 5.79
C PHE A 54 -1.61 -3.14 6.82
N ASP A 55 -2.03 -3.09 8.09
CA ASP A 55 -1.13 -2.67 9.17
C ASP A 55 -0.21 -3.83 9.56
N SER A 56 0.62 -3.63 10.59
CA SER A 56 1.61 -4.64 10.99
C SER A 56 0.97 -5.90 11.56
N GLU A 57 -0.32 -5.86 11.88
CA GLU A 57 -1.05 -7.03 12.36
C GLU A 57 -1.95 -7.61 11.27
N ASP A 58 -1.67 -7.24 10.02
CA ASP A 58 -2.41 -7.71 8.86
C ASP A 58 -3.88 -7.34 8.87
N ARG A 59 -4.23 -6.22 9.49
CA ARG A 59 -5.59 -5.70 9.44
C ARG A 59 -5.67 -4.63 8.37
N VAL A 60 -6.80 -4.59 7.66
CA VAL A 60 -7.02 -3.55 6.66
C VAL A 60 -7.16 -2.21 7.38
N ILE A 61 -6.43 -1.21 6.90
CA ILE A 61 -6.40 0.10 7.54
C ILE A 61 -6.32 1.18 6.47
N ALA A 62 -6.78 2.37 6.81
CA ALA A 62 -6.76 3.50 5.89
C ALA A 62 -5.80 4.58 6.39
N THR A 63 -5.28 5.37 5.47
CA THR A 63 -4.47 6.53 5.81
C THR A 63 -4.70 7.64 4.78
N ILE A 64 -4.56 8.89 5.21
CA ILE A 64 -4.55 10.00 4.26
C ILE A 64 -3.11 10.38 3.90
N THR A 65 -2.12 9.73 4.52
CA THR A 65 -0.72 9.93 4.16
C THR A 65 -0.50 9.39 2.75
N THR A 66 0.22 10.14 1.92
CA THR A 66 0.51 9.74 0.55
C THR A 66 1.70 8.79 0.54
N PRO A 67 1.53 7.54 0.09
CA PRO A 67 2.69 6.65 -0.05
C PRO A 67 3.53 7.07 -1.24
N LYS A 68 4.74 6.54 -1.33
CA LYS A 68 5.64 6.85 -2.45
C LYS A 68 5.14 6.23 -3.75
N ALA A 69 4.30 5.21 -3.67
CA ALA A 69 3.74 4.55 -4.84
C ALA A 69 2.49 3.80 -4.43
N ILE A 70 1.61 3.57 -5.39
CA ILE A 70 0.43 2.73 -5.17
C ILE A 70 0.59 1.47 -6.03
N VAL A 71 -0.33 0.53 -5.86
CA VAL A 71 -0.35 -0.69 -6.68
C VAL A 71 -0.42 -0.30 -8.15
N GLY A 72 0.46 -0.87 -8.95
CA GLY A 72 0.54 -0.56 -10.38
C GLY A 72 1.62 0.43 -10.74
N ASP A 73 2.26 1.05 -9.77
CA ASP A 73 3.31 2.05 -10.01
C ASP A 73 4.69 1.44 -9.96
N PHE A 74 5.60 2.06 -10.71
CA PHE A 74 7.03 1.84 -10.56
C PHE A 74 7.58 3.02 -9.76
N ALA A 75 8.46 2.74 -8.81
CA ALA A 75 9.03 3.81 -7.99
C ALA A 75 10.39 3.40 -7.44
N LEU A 76 11.20 4.41 -7.16
CA LEU A 76 12.51 4.21 -6.56
C LEU A 76 12.35 4.28 -5.04
N MET A 77 12.77 3.24 -4.33
CA MET A 77 12.61 3.19 -2.88
C MET A 77 13.86 2.64 -2.22
N LYS A 78 14.08 3.06 -0.99
CA LYS A 78 15.27 2.69 -0.23
C LYS A 78 14.98 1.47 0.65
N VAL A 79 15.95 0.55 0.69
CA VAL A 79 15.87 -0.60 1.59
C VAL A 79 16.23 -0.14 2.98
N VAL A 80 15.33 -0.34 3.94
CA VAL A 80 15.54 0.06 5.33
C VAL A 80 15.78 -1.13 6.26
N GLY A 81 15.60 -2.35 5.77
CA GLY A 81 15.87 -3.53 6.58
C GLY A 81 15.74 -4.78 5.74
N THR A 82 16.23 -5.89 6.29
CA THR A 82 16.07 -7.20 5.67
C THR A 82 15.72 -8.19 6.76
N SER A 83 15.12 -9.30 6.35
CA SER A 83 14.81 -10.39 7.24
C SER A 83 14.84 -11.68 6.43
N ARG A 84 14.46 -12.78 7.05
CA ARG A 84 14.44 -14.06 6.33
C ARG A 84 13.31 -14.18 5.31
N VAL A 85 12.41 -13.20 5.24
CA VAL A 85 11.35 -13.23 4.23
C VAL A 85 11.66 -12.32 3.06
N GLY A 86 12.58 -11.38 3.20
CA GLY A 86 12.92 -10.49 2.10
C GLY A 86 13.45 -9.16 2.58
N ALA A 87 13.39 -8.17 1.71
CA ALA A 87 13.83 -6.81 2.00
C ALA A 87 12.63 -5.93 2.27
N PHE A 88 12.83 -4.92 3.12
CA PHE A 88 11.77 -3.96 3.46
C PHE A 88 12.16 -2.59 2.94
N LEU A 89 11.20 -1.95 2.30
CA LEU A 89 11.39 -0.64 1.67
C LEU A 89 10.60 0.42 2.41
N ASP A 90 11.18 1.61 2.47
CA ASP A 90 10.47 2.78 2.98
C ASP A 90 9.59 3.33 1.86
N TRP A 91 8.29 3.15 1.97
CA TRP A 91 7.36 3.70 0.99
C TRP A 91 6.49 4.82 1.54
N GLY A 92 6.91 5.38 2.67
CA GLY A 92 6.27 6.56 3.21
C GLY A 92 5.16 6.30 4.20
N LEU A 93 4.90 5.04 4.50
CA LEU A 93 3.86 4.67 5.45
C LEU A 93 4.50 4.05 6.69
N ARG A 94 3.70 3.88 7.73
CA ARG A 94 4.17 3.30 8.97
C ARG A 94 4.70 1.88 8.79
N LYS A 95 4.04 1.10 7.95
CA LYS A 95 4.47 -0.26 7.66
C LYS A 95 5.33 -0.25 6.41
N ASP A 96 6.50 -0.87 6.48
CA ASP A 96 7.40 -0.95 5.33
C ASP A 96 6.84 -1.90 4.28
N LEU A 97 7.29 -1.72 3.04
CA LEU A 97 6.84 -2.51 1.90
C LEU A 97 7.80 -3.66 1.67
N LEU A 98 7.30 -4.87 1.60
CA LEU A 98 8.13 -6.07 1.47
C LEU A 98 8.46 -6.38 0.01
N VAL A 99 9.71 -6.74 -0.26
CA VAL A 99 10.12 -7.37 -1.50
C VAL A 99 10.54 -8.79 -1.15
N PRO A 100 9.68 -9.79 -1.42
CA PRO A 100 10.02 -11.18 -1.08
C PRO A 100 11.27 -11.62 -1.84
N PHE A 101 12.01 -12.56 -1.31
CA PHE A 101 13.24 -13.02 -1.97
C PHE A 101 13.01 -13.46 -3.40
N ARG A 102 11.91 -14.17 -3.67
CA ARG A 102 11.63 -14.64 -5.01
C ARG A 102 11.41 -13.51 -6.01
N GLU A 103 11.16 -12.30 -5.51
CA GLU A 103 10.91 -11.13 -6.35
C GLU A 103 12.14 -10.24 -6.47
N GLN A 104 13.26 -10.64 -5.92
CA GLN A 104 14.49 -9.87 -5.98
C GLN A 104 15.33 -10.37 -7.14
N ARG A 105 15.63 -9.47 -8.07
CA ARG A 105 16.50 -9.80 -9.19
C ARG A 105 17.92 -10.05 -8.73
N GLU A 106 18.34 -9.30 -7.72
CA GLU A 106 19.63 -9.42 -7.12
C GLU A 106 19.50 -9.17 -5.62
N GLU A 107 20.52 -9.49 -4.85
CA GLU A 107 20.47 -9.26 -3.42
C GLU A 107 20.29 -7.78 -3.14
N MET A 108 19.32 -7.43 -2.27
CA MET A 108 19.01 -6.05 -1.97
C MET A 108 19.74 -5.66 -0.69
N VAL A 109 20.43 -4.53 -0.74
CA VAL A 109 21.31 -4.08 0.32
C VAL A 109 20.71 -2.91 1.07
N VAL A 110 20.69 -2.99 2.41
CA VAL A 110 20.17 -1.91 3.25
C VAL A 110 20.91 -0.60 2.92
N GLY A 111 20.15 0.47 2.78
CA GLY A 111 20.68 1.79 2.47
C GLY A 111 20.70 2.13 1.01
N ARG A 112 20.52 1.14 0.12
CA ARG A 112 20.49 1.39 -1.31
C ARG A 112 19.07 1.55 -1.80
N GLU A 113 18.92 2.25 -2.91
CA GLU A 113 17.62 2.45 -3.55
C GLU A 113 17.50 1.56 -4.77
N TYR A 114 16.28 1.06 -4.98
CA TYR A 114 15.99 0.17 -6.11
C TYR A 114 14.70 0.59 -6.76
N LEU A 115 14.63 0.46 -8.07
CA LEU A 115 13.40 0.68 -8.79
C LEU A 115 12.55 -0.58 -8.64
N VAL A 116 11.32 -0.40 -8.17
CA VAL A 116 10.44 -1.53 -7.92
C VAL A 116 9.07 -1.27 -8.51
N TYR A 117 8.33 -2.35 -8.71
CA TYR A 117 6.94 -2.33 -9.13
C TYR A 117 6.08 -2.81 -7.95
N VAL A 118 5.03 -2.07 -7.63
CA VAL A 118 4.15 -2.37 -6.50
C VAL A 118 2.92 -3.13 -6.99
N TYR A 119 2.61 -4.25 -6.37
CA TYR A 119 1.47 -5.06 -6.80
C TYR A 119 0.90 -5.84 -5.63
N VAL A 120 -0.27 -6.47 -5.85
CA VAL A 120 -0.87 -7.35 -4.85
C VAL A 120 -0.51 -8.78 -5.21
N ASP A 121 0.14 -9.48 -4.28
CA ASP A 121 0.46 -10.89 -4.44
C ASP A 121 -0.84 -11.68 -4.27
N LYS A 122 -1.31 -12.29 -5.33
CA LYS A 122 -2.61 -12.98 -5.31
C LYS A 122 -2.62 -14.21 -4.43
N THR A 123 -1.46 -14.76 -4.14
CA THR A 123 -1.38 -15.94 -3.27
C THR A 123 -1.65 -15.58 -1.82
N THR A 124 -1.16 -14.40 -1.38
CA THR A 124 -1.26 -13.99 0.01
C THR A 124 -2.19 -12.80 0.22
N ASP A 125 -2.63 -12.16 -0.87
CA ASP A 125 -3.42 -10.93 -0.83
C ASP A 125 -2.68 -9.77 -0.19
N ARG A 126 -1.35 -9.83 -0.19
CA ARG A 126 -0.54 -8.77 0.41
C ARG A 126 0.00 -7.84 -0.66
N ILE A 127 0.19 -6.57 -0.26
CA ILE A 127 0.82 -5.59 -1.14
C ILE A 127 2.32 -5.80 -1.01
N VAL A 128 2.99 -6.05 -2.13
CA VAL A 128 4.43 -6.32 -2.17
C VAL A 128 5.05 -5.58 -3.34
N ALA A 129 6.37 -5.62 -3.43
CA ALA A 129 7.08 -5.01 -4.54
C ALA A 129 8.06 -6.01 -5.13
N SER A 130 8.49 -5.72 -6.36
CA SER A 130 9.39 -6.60 -7.10
C SER A 130 10.43 -5.77 -7.84
N THR A 131 11.68 -6.25 -7.85
CA THR A 131 12.70 -5.66 -8.72
C THR A 131 12.80 -6.41 -10.06
N ARG A 132 11.99 -7.45 -10.26
CA ARG A 132 11.94 -8.18 -11.53
C ARG A 132 11.01 -7.48 -12.50
N LEU A 133 11.42 -6.31 -12.92
CA LEU A 133 10.55 -5.37 -13.63
C LEU A 133 10.08 -5.86 -14.98
N SER A 134 10.87 -6.67 -15.66
CA SER A 134 10.49 -7.15 -16.98
C SER A 134 9.18 -7.95 -16.97
N ARG A 135 8.87 -8.61 -15.86
CA ARG A 135 7.62 -9.36 -15.73
C ARG A 135 6.40 -8.46 -15.84
N PHE A 136 6.55 -7.22 -15.39
CA PHE A 136 5.42 -6.29 -15.32
C PHE A 136 5.36 -5.35 -16.50
N LEU A 137 6.51 -5.04 -17.10
CA LEU A 137 6.55 -4.23 -18.30
C LEU A 137 5.81 -4.90 -19.45
N ASN A 138 5.90 -6.23 -19.52
CA ASN A 138 5.25 -6.97 -20.58
C ASN A 138 3.74 -6.98 -20.49
N LYS A 139 3.19 -6.52 -19.38
CA LYS A 139 1.74 -6.46 -19.22
C LYS A 139 1.14 -5.21 -19.81
N THR A 140 1.97 -4.29 -20.21
CA THR A 140 1.51 -3.04 -20.80
C THR A 140 1.60 -3.20 -22.29
N PRO A 141 0.49 -3.25 -22.99
CA PRO A 141 0.55 -3.52 -24.43
C PRO A 141 0.93 -2.28 -25.15
N VAL A 142 1.06 -2.47 -26.32
CA VAL A 142 1.21 -1.65 -27.43
C VAL A 142 1.46 -0.20 -27.38
N GLU A 143 1.09 0.46 -26.36
CA GLU A 143 1.32 1.89 -26.26
C GLU A 143 2.77 2.24 -26.44
N TYR A 144 3.62 1.28 -26.26
CA TYR A 144 5.03 1.53 -26.36
C TYR A 144 5.60 1.35 -27.72
N GLU A 145 4.76 1.01 -28.64
CA GLU A 145 5.22 0.81 -29.98
C GLU A 145 5.18 2.09 -30.73
N LEU A 146 6.02 2.94 -30.50
CA LEU A 146 5.93 4.22 -31.20
C LEU A 146 7.02 4.45 -32.23
#